data_f7c84938134020555419e0636b9a7e64
#
_entry.id   f7c84938134020555419e0636b9a7e64
#
_cell.length_a   1.000
_cell.length_b   1.000
_cell.length_c   1.000
_cell.angle_alpha   90.00
_cell.angle_beta   90.00
_cell.angle_gamma   90.00
#
_symmetry.space_group_name_H-M   'P 1'
#
loop_
_entity.id
_entity.type
_entity.pdbx_description
1 polymer ?
#
loop_
_entity_poly.entity_id
_entity_poly.type
_entity_poly.pdbx_seq_one_letter_code
_entity_poly.pdbx_strand_id
1 'polypeptide(L)'
;MKSSRREFIRQSAVATAGAYLGAMGFSAKSYGNIIGANDRVRVGVVGFSDRFRSSLLPCFAGHHKKMNFDIVAVSDIWRLRREAGQAQLKEKMGHDIKTFRNNDELYDSKEVDAVIISTADFQHALHGIEAVKGN
;
A
#
# COMPACT_ATOMS: atom_id res chain seq x y z
N MET A 1 39.28 -32.54 -20.74
CA MET A 1 38.51 -32.92 -19.55
C MET A 1 37.15 -33.43 -20.02
N LYS A 2 36.84 -34.72 -19.81
CA LYS A 2 35.54 -35.28 -20.22
C LYS A 2 34.54 -35.07 -19.10
N SER A 3 33.55 -34.20 -19.32
CA SER A 3 32.45 -34.02 -18.39
C SER A 3 31.62 -35.31 -18.32
N SER A 4 31.24 -35.75 -17.13
CA SER A 4 30.45 -36.95 -16.94
C SER A 4 29.00 -36.72 -17.35
N ARG A 5 28.30 -37.76 -17.85
CA ARG A 5 26.87 -37.70 -18.19
C ARG A 5 26.03 -37.11 -17.04
N ARG A 6 26.41 -37.36 -15.80
CA ARG A 6 25.75 -36.90 -14.60
C ARG A 6 25.87 -35.36 -14.40
N GLU A 7 27.04 -34.83 -14.76
CA GLU A 7 27.36 -33.40 -14.71
C GLU A 7 26.61 -32.62 -15.79
N PHE A 8 26.52 -33.19 -16.99
CA PHE A 8 25.74 -32.63 -18.09
C PHE A 8 24.24 -32.58 -17.76
N ILE A 9 23.66 -33.65 -17.21
CA ILE A 9 22.25 -33.69 -16.80
C ILE A 9 21.97 -32.67 -15.69
N ARG A 10 22.88 -32.50 -14.73
CA ARG A 10 22.74 -31.53 -13.65
C ARG A 10 22.79 -30.08 -14.16
N GLN A 11 23.70 -29.78 -15.07
CA GLN A 11 23.82 -28.45 -15.70
C GLN A 11 22.62 -28.14 -16.61
N SER A 12 22.11 -29.11 -17.35
CA SER A 12 20.92 -28.96 -18.20
C SER A 12 19.65 -28.74 -17.36
N ALA A 13 19.50 -29.42 -16.23
CA ALA A 13 18.35 -29.24 -15.32
C ALA A 13 18.32 -27.85 -14.68
N VAL A 14 19.49 -27.30 -14.32
CA VAL A 14 19.59 -25.93 -13.78
C VAL A 14 19.31 -24.91 -14.87
N ALA A 15 19.81 -25.10 -16.09
CA ALA A 15 19.57 -24.19 -17.22
C ALA A 15 18.07 -24.16 -17.65
N THR A 16 17.42 -25.34 -17.68
CA THR A 16 15.98 -25.44 -18.00
C THR A 16 15.09 -24.87 -16.91
N ALA A 17 15.41 -25.05 -15.63
CA ALA A 17 14.66 -24.45 -14.53
C ALA A 17 14.75 -22.92 -14.56
N GLY A 18 15.95 -22.37 -14.82
CA GLY A 18 16.14 -20.92 -14.97
C GLY A 18 15.40 -20.32 -16.18
N ALA A 19 15.38 -21.02 -17.31
CA ALA A 19 14.66 -20.59 -18.51
C ALA A 19 13.15 -20.70 -18.34
N TYR A 20 12.64 -21.70 -17.62
CA TYR A 20 11.20 -21.88 -17.35
C TYR A 20 10.67 -20.81 -16.40
N LEU A 21 11.43 -20.41 -15.39
CA LEU A 21 11.06 -19.32 -14.46
C LEU A 21 11.09 -17.95 -15.16
N GLY A 22 12.01 -17.75 -16.10
CA GLY A 22 12.08 -16.54 -16.92
C GLY A 22 10.95 -16.46 -17.95
N ALA A 23 10.48 -17.61 -18.48
CA ALA A 23 9.40 -17.66 -19.48
C ALA A 23 7.99 -17.54 -18.88
N MET A 24 7.82 -17.73 -17.57
CA MET A 24 6.55 -17.53 -16.88
C MET A 24 6.15 -16.07 -16.71
N GLY A 25 6.89 -15.13 -17.30
CA GLY A 25 6.43 -13.75 -17.50
C GLY A 25 5.99 -13.05 -16.22
N PHE A 26 6.69 -13.25 -15.11
CA PHE A 26 6.50 -12.35 -13.97
C PHE A 26 6.93 -10.95 -14.42
N SER A 27 5.96 -10.13 -14.79
CA SER A 27 6.24 -8.73 -15.15
C SER A 27 6.87 -8.04 -13.94
N ALA A 28 7.72 -7.04 -14.18
CA ALA A 28 8.29 -6.20 -13.10
C ALA A 28 7.19 -5.67 -12.15
N LYS A 29 5.97 -5.53 -12.65
CA LYS A 29 4.78 -5.15 -11.88
C LYS A 29 4.30 -6.26 -10.94
N SER A 30 4.51 -7.54 -11.27
CA SER A 30 4.21 -8.69 -10.39
C SER A 30 5.22 -8.81 -9.24
N TYR A 31 6.49 -8.51 -9.50
CA TYR A 31 7.51 -8.42 -8.44
C TYR A 31 7.27 -7.22 -7.51
N GLY A 32 6.72 -6.11 -8.00
CA GLY A 32 6.35 -4.95 -7.19
C GLY A 32 5.20 -5.21 -6.21
N ASN A 33 4.44 -6.29 -6.39
CA ASN A 33 3.34 -6.69 -5.51
C ASN A 33 3.69 -7.83 -4.55
N ILE A 34 4.92 -8.35 -4.59
CA ILE A 34 5.42 -9.28 -3.57
C ILE A 34 5.78 -8.43 -2.35
N ILE A 35 4.98 -8.54 -1.29
CA ILE A 35 5.26 -7.87 -0.01
C ILE A 35 6.60 -8.38 0.49
N GLY A 36 7.65 -7.60 0.29
CA GLY A 36 9.00 -7.87 0.76
C GLY A 36 9.30 -7.09 2.03
N ALA A 37 10.38 -7.42 2.70
CA ALA A 37 10.81 -6.75 3.93
C ALA A 37 11.10 -5.23 3.75
N ASN A 38 11.21 -4.76 2.50
CA ASN A 38 11.46 -3.36 2.14
C ASN A 38 10.22 -2.62 1.62
N ASP A 39 9.09 -3.30 1.41
CA ASP A 39 7.89 -2.67 0.90
C ASP A 39 7.14 -1.98 2.04
N ARG A 40 6.92 -0.68 1.88
CA ARG A 40 6.14 0.09 2.85
C ARG A 40 4.66 -0.22 2.69
N VAL A 41 3.97 -0.42 3.81
CA VAL A 41 2.52 -0.52 3.83
C VAL A 41 1.93 0.85 3.45
N ARG A 42 1.15 0.88 2.37
CA ARG A 42 0.48 2.08 1.87
C ARG A 42 -0.83 2.26 2.62
N VAL A 43 -0.95 3.36 3.36
CA VAL A 43 -2.09 3.61 4.24
C VAL A 43 -2.96 4.72 3.67
N GLY A 44 -4.28 4.49 3.58
CA GLY A 44 -5.29 5.50 3.30
C GLY A 44 -5.94 6.03 4.58
N VAL A 45 -6.31 7.30 4.60
CA VAL A 45 -7.09 7.90 5.68
C VAL A 45 -8.52 8.06 5.24
N VAL A 46 -9.45 7.45 5.94
CA VAL A 46 -10.90 7.55 5.73
C VAL A 46 -11.48 8.53 6.76
N GLY A 47 -11.80 9.74 6.30
CA GLY A 47 -12.25 10.85 7.14
C GLY A 47 -11.10 11.64 7.76
N PHE A 48 -10.90 12.87 7.30
CA PHE A 48 -9.88 13.76 7.85
C PHE A 48 -10.44 14.60 9.01
N SER A 49 -10.76 13.91 10.11
CA SER A 49 -11.41 14.50 11.28
C SER A 49 -10.44 15.35 12.13
N ASP A 50 -11.01 16.16 13.03
CA ASP A 50 -10.21 16.94 14.00
C ASP A 50 -9.39 16.05 14.91
N ARG A 51 -9.95 14.90 15.32
CA ARG A 51 -9.24 13.88 16.11
C ARG A 51 -8.04 13.31 15.33
N PHE A 52 -8.23 13.03 14.04
CA PHE A 52 -7.10 12.57 13.22
C PHE A 52 -5.99 13.60 13.19
N ARG A 53 -6.31 14.86 12.91
CA ARG A 53 -5.33 15.95 12.79
C ARG A 53 -4.58 16.22 14.10
N SER A 54 -5.31 16.27 15.21
CA SER A 54 -4.74 16.69 16.50
C SER A 54 -4.01 15.57 17.25
N SER A 55 -4.45 14.32 17.10
CA SER A 55 -3.97 13.21 17.92
C SER A 55 -3.29 12.12 17.11
N LEU A 56 -3.95 11.62 16.06
CA LEU A 56 -3.45 10.46 15.31
C LEU A 56 -2.31 10.83 14.37
N LEU A 57 -2.45 11.91 13.61
CA LEU A 57 -1.44 12.32 12.63
C LEU A 57 -0.06 12.60 13.26
N PRO A 58 0.08 13.30 14.38
CA PRO A 58 1.38 13.46 15.04
C PRO A 58 2.01 12.13 15.44
N CYS A 59 1.21 11.21 15.95
CA CYS A 59 1.67 9.87 16.33
C CYS A 59 2.16 9.08 15.09
N PHE A 60 1.36 9.00 14.04
CA PHE A 60 1.72 8.29 12.81
C PHE A 60 2.94 8.93 12.14
N ALA A 61 2.99 10.24 12.01
CA ALA A 61 4.12 10.95 11.41
C ALA A 61 5.44 10.72 12.17
N GLY A 62 5.38 10.57 13.49
CA GLY A 62 6.56 10.26 14.32
C GLY A 62 7.09 8.84 14.16
N HIS A 63 6.27 7.90 13.69
CA HIS A 63 6.61 6.47 13.71
C HIS A 63 6.67 5.81 12.32
N HIS A 64 6.14 6.45 11.26
CA HIS A 64 5.95 5.82 9.94
C HIS A 64 7.23 5.24 9.34
N LYS A 65 8.36 5.94 9.48
CA LYS A 65 9.66 5.46 8.96
C LYS A 65 10.14 4.22 9.69
N LYS A 66 10.00 4.20 11.04
CA LYS A 66 10.44 3.09 11.88
C LYS A 66 9.56 1.85 11.69
N MET A 67 8.27 2.05 11.49
CA MET A 67 7.28 0.99 11.35
C MET A 67 7.01 0.58 9.90
N ASN A 68 7.77 1.13 8.95
CA ASN A 68 7.71 0.81 7.54
C ASN A 68 6.31 0.94 6.91
N PHE A 69 5.59 2.01 7.24
CA PHE A 69 4.34 2.37 6.56
C PHE A 69 4.39 3.81 6.04
N ASP A 70 3.50 4.16 5.14
CA ASP A 70 3.38 5.52 4.62
C ASP A 70 1.91 5.87 4.37
N ILE A 71 1.52 7.11 4.68
CA ILE A 71 0.17 7.60 4.38
C ILE A 71 0.21 8.18 2.97
N VAL A 72 -0.49 7.55 2.03
CA VAL A 72 -0.43 7.87 0.60
C VAL A 72 -1.72 8.48 0.05
N ALA A 73 -2.82 8.36 0.79
CA ALA A 73 -4.14 8.79 0.33
C ALA A 73 -5.03 9.30 1.45
N VAL A 74 -5.98 10.15 1.11
CA VAL A 74 -7.06 10.61 1.99
C VAL A 74 -8.40 10.59 1.25
N SER A 75 -9.43 10.03 1.88
CA SER A 75 -10.81 10.04 1.46
C SER A 75 -11.65 10.85 2.45
N ASP A 76 -12.37 11.84 1.95
CA ASP A 76 -13.35 12.61 2.73
C ASP A 76 -14.43 13.16 1.79
N ILE A 77 -15.70 13.06 2.18
CA ILE A 77 -16.82 13.58 1.40
C ILE A 77 -16.81 15.12 1.35
N TRP A 78 -16.27 15.76 2.39
CA TRP A 78 -16.19 17.21 2.46
C TRP A 78 -14.92 17.73 1.80
N ARG A 79 -15.08 18.46 0.70
CA ARG A 79 -13.97 18.97 -0.12
C ARG A 79 -12.92 19.74 0.69
N LEU A 80 -13.36 20.64 1.59
CA LEU A 80 -12.42 21.44 2.39
C LEU A 80 -11.54 20.57 3.33
N ARG A 81 -12.12 19.52 3.92
CA ARG A 81 -11.34 18.56 4.74
C ARG A 81 -10.39 17.74 3.90
N ARG A 82 -10.82 17.33 2.72
CA ARG A 82 -9.99 16.58 1.77
C ARG A 82 -8.77 17.39 1.31
N GLU A 83 -8.98 18.67 0.93
CA GLU A 83 -7.90 19.58 0.53
C GLU A 83 -6.95 19.88 1.71
N ALA A 84 -7.48 20.14 2.91
CA ALA A 84 -6.68 20.33 4.11
C ALA A 84 -5.89 19.06 4.47
N GLY A 85 -6.50 17.88 4.30
CA GLY A 85 -5.88 16.58 4.51
C GLY A 85 -4.70 16.36 3.57
N GLN A 86 -4.90 16.63 2.28
CA GLN A 86 -3.85 16.53 1.28
C GLN A 86 -2.65 17.42 1.64
N ALA A 87 -2.88 18.68 1.97
CA ALA A 87 -1.83 19.65 2.29
C ALA A 87 -1.04 19.23 3.55
N GLN A 88 -1.74 18.89 4.64
CA GLN A 88 -1.11 18.54 5.90
C GLN A 88 -0.36 17.19 5.81
N LEU A 89 -0.96 16.19 5.15
CA LEU A 89 -0.30 14.90 4.95
C LEU A 89 0.93 15.03 4.05
N LYS A 90 0.86 15.82 2.97
CA LYS A 90 2.01 16.10 2.11
C LYS A 90 3.16 16.74 2.89
N GLU A 91 2.87 17.71 3.76
CA GLU A 91 3.86 18.34 4.63
C GLU A 91 4.54 17.32 5.57
N LYS A 92 3.75 16.41 6.17
CA LYS A 92 4.25 15.46 7.16
C LYS A 92 4.95 14.23 6.55
N MET A 93 4.48 13.74 5.42
CA MET A 93 5.00 12.55 4.75
C MET A 93 6.12 12.89 3.75
N GLY A 94 6.15 14.12 3.22
CA GLY A 94 7.18 14.58 2.30
C GLY A 94 6.98 14.16 0.84
N HIS A 95 5.78 13.69 0.48
CA HIS A 95 5.41 13.31 -0.90
C HIS A 95 3.95 13.66 -1.21
N ASP A 96 3.56 13.51 -2.47
CA ASP A 96 2.19 13.80 -2.91
C ASP A 96 1.20 12.79 -2.34
N ILE A 97 0.05 13.30 -1.91
CA ILE A 97 -1.05 12.53 -1.33
C ILE A 97 -2.20 12.50 -2.32
N LYS A 98 -2.71 11.31 -2.64
CA LYS A 98 -3.89 11.13 -3.47
C LYS A 98 -5.15 11.47 -2.70
N THR A 99 -6.15 12.04 -3.38
CA THR A 99 -7.41 12.43 -2.75
C THR A 99 -8.58 11.74 -3.41
N PHE A 100 -9.52 11.25 -2.60
CA PHE A 100 -10.70 10.54 -3.05
C PHE A 100 -11.94 11.16 -2.42
N ARG A 101 -13.03 11.27 -3.18
CA ARG A 101 -14.26 11.88 -2.72
C ARG A 101 -15.07 10.97 -1.80
N ASN A 102 -14.95 9.67 -2.01
CA ASN A 102 -15.63 8.64 -1.24
C ASN A 102 -14.72 7.43 -1.04
N ASN A 103 -15.16 6.48 -0.23
CA ASN A 103 -14.37 5.30 0.11
C ASN A 103 -14.29 4.30 -1.04
N ASP A 104 -15.34 4.18 -1.85
CA ASP A 104 -15.36 3.28 -3.01
C ASP A 104 -14.25 3.66 -4.00
N GLU A 105 -14.14 4.96 -4.34
CA GLU A 105 -13.05 5.46 -5.19
C GLU A 105 -11.66 5.14 -4.60
N LEU A 106 -11.50 5.25 -3.28
CA LEU A 106 -10.24 4.90 -2.62
C LEU A 106 -9.93 3.41 -2.75
N TYR A 107 -10.89 2.54 -2.48
CA TYR A 107 -10.68 1.08 -2.50
C TYR A 107 -10.51 0.54 -3.93
N ASP A 108 -11.28 1.04 -4.88
CA ASP A 108 -11.18 0.66 -6.29
C ASP A 108 -9.84 1.08 -6.92
N SER A 109 -9.21 2.12 -6.39
CA SER A 109 -7.91 2.60 -6.89
C SER A 109 -6.77 1.60 -6.70
N LYS A 110 -6.89 0.66 -5.75
CA LYS A 110 -5.81 -0.28 -5.35
C LYS A 110 -4.51 0.42 -4.96
N GLU A 111 -4.60 1.65 -4.49
CA GLU A 111 -3.45 2.46 -4.08
C GLU A 111 -3.06 2.27 -2.62
N VAL A 112 -3.92 1.59 -1.84
CA VAL A 112 -3.73 1.40 -0.39
C VAL A 112 -3.79 -0.08 -0.02
N ASP A 113 -2.99 -0.47 0.96
CA ASP A 113 -2.95 -1.82 1.52
C ASP A 113 -3.70 -1.88 2.87
N ALA A 114 -3.85 -0.72 3.51
CA ALA A 114 -4.55 -0.57 4.79
C ALA A 114 -5.22 0.79 4.90
N VAL A 115 -6.19 0.93 5.79
CA VAL A 115 -6.86 2.20 6.05
C VAL A 115 -6.95 2.53 7.53
N ILE A 116 -6.89 3.82 7.84
CA ILE A 116 -7.19 4.37 9.15
C ILE A 116 -8.56 5.03 9.05
N ILE A 117 -9.54 4.51 9.75
CA ILE A 117 -10.88 5.08 9.78
C ILE A 117 -10.98 6.09 10.92
N SER A 118 -11.25 7.34 10.58
CA SER A 118 -11.36 8.46 11.53
C SER A 118 -12.58 9.33 11.22
N THR A 119 -13.68 8.68 10.89
CA THR A 119 -15.01 9.28 10.70
C THR A 119 -15.76 9.40 12.04
N ALA A 120 -17.05 9.70 12.01
CA ALA A 120 -17.89 9.68 13.20
C ALA A 120 -18.06 8.23 13.71
N ASP A 121 -18.13 8.07 15.02
CA ASP A 121 -18.11 6.74 15.69
C ASP A 121 -19.18 5.78 15.15
N PHE A 122 -20.37 6.28 14.86
CA PHE A 122 -21.47 5.47 14.32
C PHE A 122 -21.23 4.93 12.90
N GLN A 123 -20.25 5.46 12.18
CA GLN A 123 -19.87 5.03 10.82
C GLN A 123 -18.71 4.03 10.81
N HIS A 124 -17.99 3.86 11.90
CA HIS A 124 -16.78 3.02 11.93
C HIS A 124 -17.04 1.59 11.50
N ALA A 125 -18.13 0.97 11.97
CA ALA A 125 -18.48 -0.41 11.60
C ALA A 125 -18.77 -0.55 10.09
N LEU A 126 -19.51 0.40 9.52
CA LEU A 126 -19.83 0.41 8.09
C LEU A 126 -18.55 0.55 7.25
N HIS A 127 -17.75 1.57 7.52
CA HIS A 127 -16.51 1.80 6.78
C HIS A 127 -15.49 0.68 6.97
N GLY A 128 -15.48 0.02 8.14
CA GLY A 128 -14.66 -1.17 8.36
C GLY A 128 -15.07 -2.35 7.48
N ILE A 129 -16.37 -2.59 7.33
CA ILE A 129 -16.91 -3.63 6.44
C ILE A 129 -16.59 -3.31 4.97
N GLU A 130 -16.75 -2.06 4.56
CA GLU A 130 -16.40 -1.59 3.21
C GLU A 130 -14.91 -1.83 2.90
N ALA A 131 -14.03 -1.47 3.84
CA ALA A 131 -12.59 -1.66 3.69
C ALA A 131 -12.20 -3.13 3.48
N VAL A 132 -12.81 -4.05 4.24
CA VAL A 132 -12.53 -5.49 4.11
C VAL A 132 -13.06 -6.06 2.80
N LYS A 133 -14.18 -5.54 2.27
CA LYS A 133 -14.77 -5.99 1.00
C LYS A 133 -14.06 -5.43 -0.23
N GLY A 134 -13.47 -4.25 -0.12
CA GLY A 134 -12.78 -3.56 -1.21
C GLY A 134 -11.37 -4.10 -1.51
N ASN A 135 -10.91 -5.07 -0.74
CA ASN A 135 -9.56 -5.65 -0.88
C ASN A 135 -9.55 -6.84 -1.84
#